data_4ee639989f6d2320ed170dc81f8f8253
#
_entry.id   4ee639989f6d2320ed170dc81f8f8253
#
_cell.length_a   1.000
_cell.length_b   1.000
_cell.length_c   1.000
_cell.angle_alpha   90.00
_cell.angle_beta   90.00
_cell.angle_gamma   90.00
#
_symmetry.space_group_name_H-M   'P 1'
#
loop_
_entity.id
_entity.type
_entity.pdbx_description
1 polymer ?
#
loop_
_entity_poly.entity_id
_entity_poly.type
_entity_poly.pdbx_seq_one_letter_code
_entity_poly.pdbx_strand_id
1 'polypeptide(L)'
;MAAAACSSDDSEGATTETTPAAANDEGAAEEEVVATDAEASGTIVDVAVGNPDFSILVSALTEAGLVETLSGDGPFTVFAPTNAALEQALADLGVTAEDLLARDDLADILTYHVVPGNVLAADVVALDGTSVATVNGAEVSISVDGDTVMINDATVTTTDIIASNGVIHVIDSVLLPG
;
A
#
# COMPACT_ATOMS: atom_id res chain seq x y z
N MET A 1 57.14 33.67 52.56
CA MET A 1 57.40 34.25 51.26
C MET A 1 56.45 33.60 50.27
N ALA A 2 55.53 34.33 49.94
CA ALA A 2 55.07 34.74 48.60
C ALA A 2 54.45 33.59 47.82
N ALA A 3 53.29 33.67 47.62
CA ALA A 3 52.38 34.39 46.78
C ALA A 3 51.79 33.43 45.71
N ALA A 4 50.54 33.40 45.73
CA ALA A 4 49.57 33.90 44.71
C ALA A 4 49.44 32.97 43.54
N ALA A 5 48.36 32.77 43.01
CA ALA A 5 47.16 33.40 42.60
C ALA A 5 46.33 32.40 41.82
N CYS A 6 45.08 32.44 42.06
CA CYS A 6 44.05 32.87 41.03
C CYS A 6 44.16 32.24 39.68
N SER A 7 43.16 31.52 39.30
CA SER A 7 42.12 32.19 38.58
C SER A 7 40.94 31.23 38.30
N SER A 8 39.85 31.70 38.68
CA SER A 8 38.57 31.49 38.15
C SER A 8 38.61 31.67 36.64
N ASP A 9 38.03 30.81 35.92
CA ASP A 9 37.40 31.23 34.70
C ASP A 9 36.13 30.47 34.50
N ASP A 10 35.20 31.19 34.70
CA ASP A 10 33.84 31.25 34.37
C ASP A 10 33.69 31.36 32.87
N SER A 11 33.06 30.42 32.25
CA SER A 11 32.56 30.63 30.90
C SER A 11 31.25 29.93 30.75
N GLU A 12 30.29 30.69 31.09
CA GLU A 12 28.95 30.57 30.57
C GLU A 12 28.99 30.54 29.06
N GLY A 13 28.77 29.37 28.52
CA GLY A 13 28.52 29.16 27.10
C GLY A 13 27.04 29.10 26.84
N ALA A 14 26.55 30.23 26.42
CA ALA A 14 25.20 30.50 26.00
C ALA A 14 24.53 29.34 25.23
N THR A 15 23.43 28.95 25.73
CA THR A 15 22.36 28.29 25.03
C THR A 15 21.88 29.18 23.89
N THR A 16 22.18 28.85 22.68
CA THR A 16 21.43 29.33 21.55
C THR A 16 20.38 28.31 21.21
N GLU A 17 19.26 28.55 21.76
CA GLU A 17 17.99 28.07 21.23
C GLU A 17 17.85 28.56 19.80
N THR A 18 18.06 27.67 18.85
CA THR A 18 17.65 27.91 17.48
C THR A 18 16.47 27.01 17.21
N THR A 19 15.32 27.56 17.38
CA THR A 19 14.08 27.08 16.78
C THR A 19 14.18 27.32 15.29
N PRO A 20 14.20 26.33 14.45
CA PRO A 20 13.91 26.54 13.06
C PRO A 20 12.40 26.66 12.93
N ALA A 21 12.01 27.83 12.50
CA ALA A 21 10.69 28.14 12.05
C ALA A 21 10.23 27.10 11.04
N ALA A 22 8.98 26.68 11.20
CA ALA A 22 8.23 25.93 10.21
C ALA A 22 8.38 26.61 8.85
N ALA A 23 9.09 25.97 7.94
CA ALA A 23 8.98 26.27 6.56
C ALA A 23 7.80 25.44 6.03
N ASN A 24 6.69 26.09 5.80
CA ASN A 24 5.70 25.64 4.88
C ASN A 24 6.36 25.60 3.52
N ASP A 25 6.71 24.44 3.07
CA ASP A 25 6.98 24.20 1.68
C ASP A 25 5.83 23.39 1.11
N GLU A 26 4.93 24.09 0.49
CA GLU A 26 4.02 23.50 -0.47
C GLU A 26 4.80 23.31 -1.76
N GLY A 27 5.59 22.29 -1.79
CA GLY A 27 6.23 21.80 -2.97
C GLY A 27 5.53 20.54 -3.40
N ALA A 28 4.90 20.58 -4.56
CA ALA A 28 4.35 19.42 -5.22
C ALA A 28 5.34 18.25 -5.15
N ALA A 29 4.92 17.21 -4.49
CA ALA A 29 5.67 15.99 -4.43
C ALA A 29 5.70 15.37 -5.81
N GLU A 30 6.87 15.32 -6.38
CA GLU A 30 7.15 14.37 -7.43
C GLU A 30 7.47 13.06 -6.79
N GLU A 31 6.65 12.08 -7.10
CA GLU A 31 6.86 10.71 -6.70
C GLU A 31 8.19 10.22 -7.17
N GLU A 32 9.11 10.13 -6.26
CA GLU A 32 10.08 9.05 -6.35
C GLU A 32 9.57 7.94 -5.47
N VAL A 33 9.08 6.92 -6.11
CA VAL A 33 8.79 5.65 -5.46
C VAL A 33 10.12 5.06 -5.03
N VAL A 34 10.57 5.49 -3.88
CA VAL A 34 11.61 4.77 -3.18
C VAL A 34 10.91 3.56 -2.61
N ALA A 35 11.29 2.38 -3.06
CA ALA A 35 11.01 1.16 -2.35
C ALA A 35 11.67 1.28 -0.97
N THR A 36 10.97 1.91 -0.05
CA THR A 36 11.33 1.82 1.35
C THR A 36 10.86 0.45 1.81
N ASP A 37 11.81 -0.34 2.18
CA ASP A 37 11.68 -1.44 3.12
C ASP A 37 10.91 -0.92 4.34
N ALA A 38 9.60 -0.80 4.18
CA ALA A 38 8.70 -0.43 5.25
C ALA A 38 8.45 -1.71 6.02
N GLU A 39 9.26 -1.90 7.05
CA GLU A 39 8.96 -2.88 8.07
C GLU A 39 7.50 -2.74 8.48
N ALA A 40 6.78 -3.82 8.31
CA ALA A 40 5.35 -3.92 8.49
C ALA A 40 4.92 -3.48 9.90
N SER A 41 4.61 -2.22 10.03
CA SER A 41 4.13 -1.63 11.29
C SER A 41 2.61 -1.63 11.41
N GLY A 42 1.89 -2.40 10.58
CA GLY A 42 0.43 -2.41 10.61
C GLY A 42 -0.16 -3.52 9.76
N THR A 43 -1.45 -3.66 9.85
CA THR A 43 -2.23 -4.57 9.00
C THR A 43 -2.23 -4.10 7.54
N ILE A 44 -2.67 -4.96 6.63
CA ILE A 44 -2.90 -4.59 5.22
C ILE A 44 -3.70 -3.28 5.10
N VAL A 45 -4.72 -3.14 5.96
CA VAL A 45 -5.58 -1.94 5.97
C VAL A 45 -4.82 -0.71 6.45
N ASP A 46 -3.99 -0.83 7.49
CA ASP A 46 -3.18 0.29 8.00
C ASP A 46 -2.20 0.79 6.94
N VAL A 47 -1.56 -0.12 6.22
CA VAL A 47 -0.66 0.21 5.11
C VAL A 47 -1.43 0.90 3.98
N ALA A 48 -2.61 0.41 3.63
CA ALA A 48 -3.45 1.01 2.58
C ALA A 48 -3.94 2.41 2.99
N VAL A 49 -4.35 2.61 4.24
CA VAL A 49 -4.78 3.92 4.76
C VAL A 49 -3.62 4.91 4.81
N GLY A 50 -2.42 4.43 5.08
CA GLY A 50 -1.20 5.25 5.11
C GLY A 50 -0.74 5.74 3.73
N ASN A 51 -1.28 5.17 2.66
CA ASN A 51 -0.89 5.50 1.29
C ASN A 51 -2.03 6.23 0.55
N PRO A 52 -1.81 7.46 0.09
CA PRO A 52 -2.83 8.25 -0.61
C PRO A 52 -3.29 7.62 -1.94
N ASP A 53 -2.46 6.77 -2.56
CA ASP A 53 -2.78 6.10 -3.82
C ASP A 53 -3.88 5.06 -3.69
N PHE A 54 -4.23 4.66 -2.47
CA PHE A 54 -5.27 3.67 -2.19
C PHE A 54 -6.52 4.26 -1.54
N SER A 55 -6.68 5.58 -1.57
CA SER A 55 -7.80 6.25 -0.90
C SER A 55 -9.17 5.77 -1.39
N ILE A 56 -9.33 5.54 -2.70
CA ILE A 56 -10.57 5.01 -3.28
C ILE A 56 -10.77 3.55 -2.85
N LEU A 57 -9.70 2.75 -2.88
CA LEU A 57 -9.74 1.37 -2.43
C LEU A 57 -10.14 1.26 -0.95
N VAL A 58 -9.57 2.07 -0.09
CA VAL A 58 -9.91 2.10 1.35
C VAL A 58 -11.37 2.48 1.56
N SER A 59 -11.89 3.46 0.80
CA SER A 59 -13.30 3.82 0.82
C SER A 59 -14.17 2.63 0.40
N ALA A 60 -13.79 1.93 -0.66
CA ALA A 60 -14.47 0.74 -1.13
C ALA A 60 -14.47 -0.40 -0.11
N LEU A 61 -13.35 -0.65 0.55
CA LEU A 61 -13.24 -1.66 1.61
C LEU A 61 -14.12 -1.32 2.83
N THR A 62 -14.21 -0.04 3.16
CA THR A 62 -15.03 0.44 4.27
C THR A 62 -16.51 0.28 3.95
N GLU A 63 -16.93 0.63 2.75
CA GLU A 63 -18.31 0.52 2.28
C GLU A 63 -18.76 -0.95 2.18
N ALA A 64 -17.88 -1.82 1.70
CA ALA A 64 -18.12 -3.25 1.61
C ALA A 64 -18.06 -3.97 2.98
N GLY A 65 -17.62 -3.30 4.06
CA GLY A 65 -17.45 -3.88 5.38
C GLY A 65 -16.32 -4.92 5.47
N LEU A 66 -15.39 -4.92 4.52
CA LEU A 66 -14.29 -5.90 4.44
C LEU A 66 -13.06 -5.50 5.25
N VAL A 67 -13.05 -4.31 5.82
CA VAL A 67 -11.94 -3.80 6.66
C VAL A 67 -11.67 -4.75 7.83
N GLU A 68 -12.71 -5.22 8.53
CA GLU A 68 -12.56 -6.16 9.65
C GLU A 68 -12.04 -7.52 9.19
N THR A 69 -12.48 -7.99 8.03
CA THR A 69 -12.03 -9.26 7.44
C THR A 69 -10.55 -9.19 7.08
N LEU A 70 -10.12 -8.09 6.46
CA LEU A 70 -8.73 -7.87 6.04
C LEU A 70 -7.81 -7.44 7.20
N SER A 71 -8.37 -7.04 8.33
CA SER A 71 -7.62 -6.77 9.57
C SER A 71 -7.49 -8.01 10.45
N GLY A 72 -8.16 -9.11 10.09
CA GLY A 72 -8.13 -10.37 10.81
C GLY A 72 -6.78 -11.08 10.73
N ASP A 73 -6.70 -12.20 11.46
CA ASP A 73 -5.54 -13.09 11.51
C ASP A 73 -5.39 -13.83 10.16
N GLY A 74 -4.84 -13.12 9.13
CA GLY A 74 -4.48 -13.74 7.86
C GLY A 74 -3.28 -14.66 7.99
N PRO A 75 -2.74 -15.27 6.99
CA PRO A 75 -2.13 -14.49 5.91
C PRO A 75 -3.07 -14.23 4.73
N PHE A 76 -3.06 -13.00 4.27
CA PHE A 76 -3.78 -12.59 3.06
C PHE A 76 -2.83 -11.93 2.05
N THR A 77 -3.06 -12.17 0.78
CA THR A 77 -2.42 -11.42 -0.29
C THR A 77 -3.47 -10.54 -0.95
N VAL A 78 -3.23 -9.25 -0.98
CA VAL A 78 -4.16 -8.27 -1.56
C VAL A 78 -3.54 -7.64 -2.79
N PHE A 79 -4.25 -7.74 -3.90
CA PHE A 79 -3.93 -6.99 -5.11
C PHE A 79 -4.60 -5.62 -5.02
N ALA A 80 -3.81 -4.59 -4.73
CA ALA A 80 -4.30 -3.23 -4.51
C ALA A 80 -4.19 -2.41 -5.80
N PRO A 81 -5.30 -2.12 -6.48
CA PRO A 81 -5.29 -1.19 -7.60
C PRO A 81 -5.08 0.24 -7.10
N THR A 82 -4.26 1.00 -7.82
CA THR A 82 -4.08 2.43 -7.53
C THR A 82 -5.34 3.23 -7.85
N ASN A 83 -5.43 4.45 -7.34
CA ASN A 83 -6.53 5.36 -7.69
C ASN A 83 -6.64 5.55 -9.20
N ALA A 84 -5.50 5.70 -9.89
CA ALA A 84 -5.47 5.81 -11.35
C ALA A 84 -6.03 4.56 -12.05
N ALA A 85 -5.71 3.37 -11.55
CA ALA A 85 -6.24 2.11 -12.06
C ALA A 85 -7.76 2.03 -11.86
N LEU A 86 -8.24 2.44 -10.70
CA LEU A 86 -9.68 2.51 -10.42
C LEU A 86 -10.39 3.52 -11.31
N GLU A 87 -9.86 4.72 -11.47
CA GLU A 87 -10.42 5.76 -12.34
C GLU A 87 -10.49 5.28 -13.81
N GLN A 88 -9.47 4.58 -14.27
CA GLN A 88 -9.44 4.01 -15.62
C GLN A 88 -10.52 2.94 -15.79
N ALA A 89 -10.64 2.02 -14.85
CA ALA A 89 -11.69 0.99 -14.87
C ALA A 89 -13.10 1.62 -14.84
N LEU A 90 -13.30 2.66 -14.04
CA LEU A 90 -14.55 3.41 -14.00
C LEU A 90 -14.89 4.07 -15.34
N ALA A 91 -13.88 4.63 -16.00
CA ALA A 91 -14.05 5.23 -17.34
C ALA A 91 -14.40 4.18 -18.38
N ASP A 92 -13.75 3.01 -18.33
CA ASP A 92 -14.02 1.89 -19.24
C ASP A 92 -15.42 1.31 -19.04
N LEU A 93 -15.88 1.24 -17.80
CA LEU A 93 -17.22 0.78 -17.44
C LEU A 93 -18.30 1.87 -17.61
N GLY A 94 -17.90 3.13 -17.80
CA GLY A 94 -18.81 4.27 -17.91
C GLY A 94 -19.59 4.57 -16.62
N VAL A 95 -19.02 4.23 -15.48
CA VAL A 95 -19.63 4.44 -14.15
C VAL A 95 -18.77 5.40 -13.32
N THR A 96 -19.37 6.02 -12.32
CA THR A 96 -18.62 6.86 -11.37
C THR A 96 -18.10 6.03 -10.20
N ALA A 97 -17.15 6.59 -9.45
CA ALA A 97 -16.67 5.94 -8.22
C ALA A 97 -17.82 5.71 -7.22
N GLU A 98 -18.75 6.66 -7.12
CA GLU A 98 -19.93 6.53 -6.28
C GLU A 98 -20.87 5.42 -6.74
N ASP A 99 -21.05 5.27 -8.06
CA ASP A 99 -21.82 4.17 -8.62
C ASP A 99 -21.17 2.81 -8.35
N LEU A 100 -19.84 2.74 -8.40
CA LEU A 100 -19.10 1.53 -8.06
C LEU A 100 -19.27 1.18 -6.58
N LEU A 101 -19.15 2.18 -5.69
CA LEU A 101 -19.31 2.00 -4.24
C LEU A 101 -20.74 1.59 -3.86
N ALA A 102 -21.74 2.02 -4.63
CA ALA A 102 -23.14 1.69 -4.41
C ALA A 102 -23.56 0.31 -4.99
N ARG A 103 -22.65 -0.39 -5.66
CA ARG A 103 -22.96 -1.70 -6.27
C ARG A 103 -22.95 -2.81 -5.22
N ASP A 104 -23.93 -3.68 -5.33
CA ASP A 104 -23.98 -4.91 -4.53
C ASP A 104 -22.80 -5.85 -4.83
N ASP A 105 -22.25 -5.77 -6.05
CA ASP A 105 -21.11 -6.57 -6.53
C ASP A 105 -19.75 -6.07 -5.99
N LEU A 106 -19.73 -4.93 -5.26
CA LEU A 106 -18.48 -4.34 -4.77
C LEU A 106 -17.69 -5.32 -3.89
N ALA A 107 -18.39 -5.99 -2.98
CA ALA A 107 -17.78 -6.99 -2.11
C ALA A 107 -17.19 -8.16 -2.91
N ASP A 108 -17.87 -8.60 -3.95
CA ASP A 108 -17.39 -9.67 -4.83
C ASP A 108 -16.15 -9.25 -5.61
N ILE A 109 -16.13 -8.02 -6.14
CA ILE A 109 -14.96 -7.46 -6.81
C ILE A 109 -13.79 -7.36 -5.85
N LEU A 110 -14.00 -6.85 -4.63
CA LEU A 110 -12.95 -6.70 -3.64
C LEU A 110 -12.42 -8.04 -3.14
N THR A 111 -13.28 -9.02 -2.90
CA THR A 111 -12.85 -10.38 -2.51
C THR A 111 -12.15 -11.12 -3.65
N TYR A 112 -12.42 -10.73 -4.89
CA TYR A 112 -11.69 -11.21 -6.06
C TYR A 112 -10.25 -10.69 -6.11
N HIS A 113 -9.97 -9.53 -5.49
CA HIS A 113 -8.61 -8.98 -5.34
C HIS A 113 -7.85 -9.57 -4.14
N VAL A 114 -8.46 -10.45 -3.38
CA VAL A 114 -7.86 -11.04 -2.18
C VAL A 114 -7.64 -12.54 -2.39
N VAL A 115 -6.41 -12.96 -2.20
CA VAL A 115 -6.02 -14.37 -2.22
C VAL A 115 -5.75 -14.82 -0.79
N PRO A 116 -6.31 -15.95 -0.34
CA PRO A 116 -5.98 -16.51 0.95
C PRO A 116 -4.57 -17.11 0.90
N GLY A 117 -3.73 -16.73 1.83
CA GLY A 117 -2.34 -17.15 1.90
C GLY A 117 -1.37 -15.98 1.73
N ASN A 118 -0.13 -16.23 2.09
CA ASN A 118 0.96 -15.27 1.89
C ASN A 118 1.69 -15.66 0.60
N VAL A 119 1.42 -14.92 -0.47
CA VAL A 119 2.03 -15.12 -1.78
C VAL A 119 3.01 -13.98 -2.02
N LEU A 120 4.28 -14.24 -1.85
CA LEU A 120 5.36 -13.29 -2.15
C LEU A 120 5.65 -13.27 -3.65
N ALA A 121 6.35 -12.26 -4.12
CA ALA A 121 6.75 -12.17 -5.53
C ALA A 121 7.56 -13.41 -5.97
N ALA A 122 8.38 -13.97 -5.10
CA ALA A 122 9.10 -15.21 -5.36
C ALA A 122 8.17 -16.42 -5.58
N ASP A 123 7.07 -16.48 -4.84
CA ASP A 123 6.06 -17.52 -4.99
C ASP A 123 5.23 -17.28 -6.26
N VAL A 124 4.91 -16.02 -6.55
CA VAL A 124 4.21 -15.62 -7.78
C VAL A 124 5.00 -16.05 -9.02
N VAL A 125 6.32 -15.85 -9.03
CA VAL A 125 7.19 -16.30 -10.14
C VAL A 125 7.19 -17.84 -10.26
N ALA A 126 7.09 -18.56 -9.15
CA ALA A 126 7.00 -20.02 -9.16
C ALA A 126 5.62 -20.52 -9.63
N LEU A 127 4.60 -19.66 -9.56
CA LEU A 127 3.23 -19.94 -9.98
C LEU A 127 2.95 -19.47 -11.43
N ASP A 128 3.98 -19.13 -12.19
CA ASP A 128 3.83 -18.72 -13.60
C ASP A 128 3.00 -19.72 -14.41
N GLY A 129 2.02 -19.21 -15.13
CA GLY A 129 1.10 -20.01 -15.90
C GLY A 129 0.07 -20.83 -15.10
N THR A 130 -0.03 -20.58 -13.79
CA THR A 130 -1.02 -21.22 -12.93
C THR A 130 -2.12 -20.26 -12.50
N SER A 131 -3.26 -20.83 -12.11
CA SER A 131 -4.36 -20.06 -11.53
C SER A 131 -4.39 -20.24 -10.03
N VAL A 132 -4.67 -19.15 -9.32
CA VAL A 132 -4.82 -19.15 -7.86
C VAL A 132 -6.26 -18.75 -7.52
N ALA A 133 -6.88 -19.51 -6.63
CA ALA A 133 -8.23 -19.21 -6.17
C ALA A 133 -8.22 -17.99 -5.23
N THR A 134 -9.12 -17.07 -5.46
CA THR A 134 -9.35 -15.91 -4.61
C THR A 134 -10.35 -16.21 -3.50
N VAL A 135 -10.50 -15.29 -2.55
CA VAL A 135 -11.51 -15.39 -1.47
C VAL A 135 -12.93 -15.44 -2.02
N ASN A 136 -13.16 -14.81 -3.17
CA ASN A 136 -14.43 -14.87 -3.90
C ASN A 136 -14.75 -16.28 -4.40
N GLY A 137 -13.76 -17.13 -4.59
CA GLY A 137 -13.88 -18.49 -5.16
C GLY A 137 -13.62 -18.56 -6.65
N ALA A 138 -13.44 -17.45 -7.32
CA ALA A 138 -12.98 -17.38 -8.70
C ALA A 138 -11.45 -17.48 -8.76
N GLU A 139 -10.91 -17.91 -9.88
CA GLU A 139 -9.49 -18.05 -10.09
C GLU A 139 -8.91 -16.83 -10.80
N VAL A 140 -7.71 -16.41 -10.39
CA VAL A 140 -6.90 -15.44 -11.14
C VAL A 140 -5.71 -16.15 -11.74
N SER A 141 -5.43 -15.85 -13.01
CA SER A 141 -4.26 -16.39 -13.71
C SER A 141 -3.05 -15.54 -13.40
N ILE A 142 -1.98 -16.19 -13.03
CA ILE A 142 -0.68 -15.56 -12.83
C ILE A 142 0.18 -15.83 -14.05
N SER A 143 0.76 -14.81 -14.62
CA SER A 143 1.72 -14.89 -15.71
C SER A 143 2.92 -14.02 -15.41
N VAL A 144 4.09 -14.53 -15.70
CA VAL A 144 5.34 -13.79 -15.49
C VAL A 144 6.05 -13.62 -16.83
N ASP A 145 6.27 -12.38 -17.20
CA ASP A 145 7.02 -12.05 -18.43
C ASP A 145 8.32 -11.34 -18.06
N GLY A 146 9.38 -12.14 -17.95
CA GLY A 146 10.69 -11.65 -17.50
C GLY A 146 10.64 -11.20 -16.04
N ASP A 147 10.73 -9.90 -15.80
CA ASP A 147 10.65 -9.29 -14.46
C ASP A 147 9.26 -8.72 -14.14
N THR A 148 8.32 -8.84 -15.07
CA THR A 148 6.97 -8.30 -14.93
C THR A 148 6.01 -9.39 -14.52
N VAL A 149 5.33 -9.18 -13.42
CA VAL A 149 4.24 -10.05 -12.96
C VAL A 149 2.92 -9.50 -13.46
N MET A 150 2.12 -10.35 -14.05
CA MET A 150 0.77 -10.04 -14.51
C MET A 150 -0.24 -10.94 -13.82
N ILE A 151 -1.34 -10.35 -13.39
CA ILE A 151 -2.47 -11.05 -12.80
C ILE A 151 -3.66 -10.82 -13.71
N ASN A 152 -4.08 -11.83 -14.44
CA ASN A 152 -5.02 -11.69 -15.56
C ASN A 152 -4.50 -10.65 -16.58
N ASP A 153 -5.19 -9.51 -16.67
CA ASP A 153 -4.83 -8.37 -17.54
C ASP A 153 -4.16 -7.22 -16.78
N ALA A 154 -3.99 -7.34 -15.46
CA ALA A 154 -3.37 -6.32 -14.62
C ALA A 154 -1.88 -6.57 -14.46
N THR A 155 -1.10 -5.51 -14.55
CA THR A 155 0.35 -5.56 -14.31
C THR A 155 0.65 -5.19 -12.86
N VAL A 156 1.48 -5.98 -12.19
CA VAL A 156 1.97 -5.65 -10.85
C VAL A 156 3.09 -4.62 -10.98
N THR A 157 2.86 -3.44 -10.46
CA THR A 157 3.82 -2.33 -10.50
C THR A 157 4.77 -2.33 -9.32
N THR A 158 4.26 -2.76 -8.16
CA THR A 158 5.07 -2.90 -6.94
C THR A 158 4.68 -4.19 -6.24
N THR A 159 5.69 -4.97 -5.91
CA THR A 159 5.53 -6.25 -5.21
C THR A 159 5.98 -6.11 -3.76
N ASP A 160 5.58 -7.08 -2.91
CA ASP A 160 6.12 -7.32 -1.58
C ASP A 160 6.03 -6.15 -0.60
N ILE A 161 4.91 -5.41 -0.61
CA ILE A 161 4.60 -4.54 0.51
C ILE A 161 4.10 -5.42 1.65
N ILE A 162 5.01 -5.70 2.58
CA ILE A 162 4.74 -6.63 3.68
C ILE A 162 3.90 -5.91 4.74
N ALA A 163 2.80 -6.53 5.13
CA ALA A 163 1.97 -6.13 6.26
C ALA A 163 2.04 -7.20 7.36
N SER A 164 1.62 -6.86 8.58
CA SER A 164 1.66 -7.78 9.71
C SER A 164 0.80 -9.04 9.53
N ASN A 165 -0.25 -8.94 8.73
CA ASN A 165 -1.20 -10.01 8.44
C ASN A 165 -1.25 -10.43 6.97
N GLY A 166 -0.26 -10.02 6.15
CA GLY A 166 -0.19 -10.45 4.75
C GLY A 166 0.70 -9.58 3.88
N VAL A 167 0.47 -9.65 2.59
CA VAL A 167 1.26 -8.93 1.58
C VAL A 167 0.33 -8.17 0.63
N ILE A 168 0.77 -7.00 0.22
CA ILE A 168 0.07 -6.17 -0.77
C ILE A 168 0.92 -6.12 -2.04
N HIS A 169 0.29 -6.40 -3.17
CA HIS A 169 0.85 -6.19 -4.50
C HIS A 169 0.08 -5.07 -5.18
N VAL A 170 0.77 -4.04 -5.62
CA VAL A 170 0.16 -2.90 -6.31
C VAL A 170 -0.03 -3.23 -7.78
N ILE A 171 -1.23 -3.08 -8.28
CA ILE A 171 -1.58 -3.32 -9.68
C ILE A 171 -2.05 -2.04 -10.38
N ASP A 172 -1.80 -1.97 -11.68
CA ASP A 172 -2.16 -0.83 -12.55
C ASP A 172 -3.57 -0.93 -13.14
N SER A 173 -4.25 -2.05 -12.93
CA SER A 173 -5.58 -2.31 -13.45
C SER A 173 -6.44 -3.04 -12.44
N VAL A 174 -7.76 -2.85 -12.52
CA VAL A 174 -8.73 -3.52 -11.64
C VAL A 174 -9.03 -4.91 -12.17
N LEU A 175 -8.96 -5.90 -11.30
CA LEU A 175 -9.37 -7.26 -11.62
C LEU A 175 -10.89 -7.35 -11.62
N LEU A 176 -11.46 -7.72 -12.75
CA LEU A 176 -12.90 -7.94 -12.88
C LEU A 176 -13.16 -9.44 -13.00
N PRO A 177 -14.07 -9.98 -12.19
CA PRO A 177 -14.51 -11.36 -12.37
C PRO A 177 -15.24 -11.45 -13.71
N GLY A 178 -14.75 -12.33 -14.59
CA GLY A 178 -15.32 -12.57 -15.93
C GLY A 178 -16.63 -13.35 -15.92
#